data_0c5d38dea726236c6ef30c4fba8e6f7f
#
_entry.id   0c5d38dea726236c6ef30c4fba8e6f7f
#
_cell.length_a   1.000
_cell.length_b   1.000
_cell.length_c   1.000
_cell.angle_alpha   90.00
_cell.angle_beta   90.00
_cell.angle_gamma   90.00
#
_symmetry.space_group_name_H-M   'P 1'
#
loop_
_entity.id
_entity.type
_entity.pdbx_description
1 polymer ?
#
loop_
_entity_poly.entity_id
_entity_poly.type
_entity_poly.pdbx_seq_one_letter_code
_entity_poly.pdbx_strand_id
1 'polypeptide(L)'
;MNEVKTTFSSIWGVILGTSIVCSTALAQSTGPITSNAIVGPLPPPKMPPNETKLTTVEQLGKYMLYDHTLSNPTGYACATCHTPETGFTGPNSEVNLFGGEQPGVVPGRYGNRKPQSYAYAAFAPVGPTYNTAKAVWIGGDFWDGRVPDLSGQAKQPPLNPNEMDNTPVGPYPPVQGGYSPLLAEKLKSRPYTALFLQVYGQDAFSKYTPQQVYDLFALAVAAYESSGEENAFSSKYDASKYGVPAQNKYTLTASEESGRQLYFGQAQCFQCHSSAGLPDVTQATKGKNTFTMYCYANIGVPKNPLNPFYQETDPVTNPHGYNPQGTNYVDYGLGDNPNPAPDGTRFYNQMPGDIPQYRGLFKAPSTRDSDKRPSPTFVKAYMHNGVFKSLQEVVHFYNKRNIAVNAGGQEVAFDLRKGPPAGYTPLFPPPEVLDNVQNVAGVPPSQATNQTASNGQVGNLQLTAQQEQDLVNFLTTLSDGYTKPNPVTE
;
A
#
# COMPACT_ATOMS: atom_id res chain seq x y z
N MET A 1 -45.95 -59.75 35.51
CA MET A 1 -45.61 -59.16 34.26
C MET A 1 -45.35 -57.70 34.56
N ASN A 2 -44.08 -57.34 34.67
CA ASN A 2 -43.61 -56.07 35.24
C ASN A 2 -43.42 -55.03 34.15
N GLU A 3 -44.14 -53.92 34.29
CA GLU A 3 -43.90 -52.72 33.57
C GLU A 3 -42.70 -51.94 34.19
N VAL A 4 -41.71 -51.67 33.41
CA VAL A 4 -40.59 -50.74 33.77
C VAL A 4 -40.93 -49.37 33.27
N LYS A 5 -41.18 -48.42 34.17
CA LYS A 5 -41.28 -46.98 33.89
C LYS A 5 -39.89 -46.38 33.87
N THR A 6 -39.45 -45.88 32.70
CA THR A 6 -38.28 -45.08 32.57
C THR A 6 -38.63 -43.57 32.64
N THR A 7 -38.18 -42.95 33.71
CA THR A 7 -38.23 -41.48 33.93
C THR A 7 -37.14 -40.77 33.13
N PHE A 8 -37.53 -39.89 32.23
CA PHE A 8 -36.60 -38.96 31.57
C PHE A 8 -36.36 -37.74 32.49
N SER A 9 -35.14 -37.62 32.97
CA SER A 9 -34.63 -36.42 33.64
C SER A 9 -34.04 -35.47 32.61
N SER A 10 -34.66 -34.31 32.41
CA SER A 10 -34.18 -33.24 31.58
C SER A 10 -33.08 -32.47 32.31
N ILE A 11 -31.84 -32.62 31.86
CA ILE A 11 -30.71 -31.79 32.28
C ILE A 11 -30.64 -30.57 31.35
N TRP A 12 -30.97 -29.42 31.87
CA TRP A 12 -30.67 -28.13 31.24
C TRP A 12 -29.18 -27.82 31.40
N GLY A 13 -28.41 -28.05 30.34
CA GLY A 13 -27.03 -27.59 30.26
C GLY A 13 -27.00 -26.08 29.95
N VAL A 14 -26.60 -25.32 30.94
CA VAL A 14 -26.23 -23.90 30.74
C VAL A 14 -24.92 -23.89 29.95
N ILE A 15 -24.99 -23.54 28.68
CA ILE A 15 -23.79 -23.24 27.88
C ILE A 15 -23.33 -21.84 28.30
N LEU A 16 -22.36 -21.77 29.20
CA LEU A 16 -21.56 -20.59 29.43
C LEU A 16 -20.72 -20.38 28.16
N GLY A 17 -21.14 -19.44 27.32
CA GLY A 17 -20.35 -18.93 26.22
C GLY A 17 -19.14 -18.19 26.77
N THR A 18 -18.02 -18.88 26.88
CA THR A 18 -16.71 -18.22 27.06
C THR A 18 -16.39 -17.50 25.76
N SER A 19 -16.64 -16.19 25.77
CA SER A 19 -16.08 -15.28 24.77
C SER A 19 -14.57 -15.35 24.90
N ILE A 20 -13.94 -16.10 23.99
CA ILE A 20 -12.49 -16.04 23.82
C ILE A 20 -12.21 -14.65 23.25
N VAL A 21 -11.92 -13.71 24.13
CA VAL A 21 -11.26 -12.46 23.76
C VAL A 21 -9.87 -12.87 23.30
N CYS A 22 -9.70 -13.01 21.98
CA CYS A 22 -8.39 -13.14 21.36
C CYS A 22 -7.69 -11.80 21.47
N SER A 23 -7.22 -11.46 22.66
CA SER A 23 -6.21 -10.45 22.86
C SER A 23 -4.90 -11.03 22.33
N THR A 24 -4.65 -10.92 21.02
CA THR A 24 -3.31 -11.04 20.48
C THR A 24 -2.54 -9.84 21.01
N ALA A 25 -2.05 -9.95 22.24
CA ALA A 25 -0.90 -9.17 22.66
C ALA A 25 0.17 -9.46 21.61
N LEU A 26 0.55 -8.43 20.83
CA LEU A 26 1.78 -8.48 20.03
C LEU A 26 2.90 -8.74 21.03
N ALA A 27 3.20 -10.03 21.26
CA ALA A 27 4.34 -10.44 22.04
C ALA A 27 5.55 -9.84 21.34
N GLN A 28 6.16 -8.85 21.96
CA GLN A 28 7.45 -8.33 21.53
C GLN A 28 8.43 -9.51 21.61
N SER A 29 8.67 -10.12 20.46
CA SER A 29 9.79 -11.05 20.30
C SER A 29 11.07 -10.22 20.37
N THR A 30 11.72 -10.20 21.53
CA THR A 30 13.03 -9.58 21.75
C THR A 30 14.18 -10.48 21.34
N GLY A 31 13.90 -11.59 20.65
CA GLY A 31 14.95 -12.46 20.09
C GLY A 31 15.45 -11.89 18.75
N PRO A 32 16.74 -12.10 18.40
CA PRO A 32 17.18 -11.83 17.05
C PRO A 32 16.28 -12.65 16.11
N ILE A 33 15.75 -11.99 15.09
CA ILE A 33 15.05 -12.66 14.01
C ILE A 33 16.08 -13.60 13.39
N THR A 34 16.07 -14.87 13.80
CA THR A 34 16.85 -15.89 13.11
C THR A 34 16.13 -16.06 11.78
N SER A 35 16.60 -15.32 10.82
CA SER A 35 16.03 -15.21 9.49
C SER A 35 16.28 -16.51 8.73
N ASN A 36 15.39 -17.46 8.87
CA ASN A 36 15.02 -18.28 7.74
C ASN A 36 14.04 -17.50 6.84
N ALA A 37 14.01 -16.17 6.98
CA ALA A 37 13.34 -15.27 6.06
C ALA A 37 13.81 -15.65 4.65
N ILE A 38 12.88 -15.73 3.72
CA ILE A 38 13.14 -16.09 2.34
C ILE A 38 14.24 -15.20 1.79
N VAL A 39 15.47 -15.68 1.84
CA VAL A 39 16.69 -14.98 1.41
C VAL A 39 16.91 -15.18 -0.10
N GLY A 40 16.12 -16.05 -0.71
CA GLY A 40 16.27 -16.43 -2.10
C GLY A 40 15.40 -15.63 -3.06
N PRO A 41 15.72 -15.67 -4.36
CA PRO A 41 14.94 -14.98 -5.35
C PRO A 41 13.48 -15.46 -5.34
N LEU A 42 12.54 -14.53 -5.35
CA LEU A 42 11.13 -14.85 -5.55
C LEU A 42 10.95 -15.50 -6.92
N PRO A 43 9.98 -16.42 -7.09
CA PRO A 43 9.73 -17.03 -8.39
C PRO A 43 9.35 -15.95 -9.41
N PRO A 44 9.75 -16.12 -10.68
CA PRO A 44 9.38 -15.18 -11.72
C PRO A 44 7.84 -15.09 -11.83
N PRO A 45 7.31 -13.86 -11.95
CA PRO A 45 5.87 -13.65 -12.03
C PRO A 45 5.31 -14.22 -13.32
N LYS A 46 4.13 -14.80 -13.26
CA LYS A 46 3.40 -15.22 -14.44
C LYS A 46 2.70 -14.03 -15.08
N MET A 47 3.06 -13.71 -16.31
CA MET A 47 2.38 -12.68 -17.09
C MET A 47 0.94 -13.12 -17.41
N PRO A 48 -0.10 -12.37 -17.02
CA PRO A 48 -1.47 -12.71 -17.37
C PRO A 48 -1.71 -12.55 -18.87
N PRO A 49 -2.66 -13.29 -19.48
CA PRO A 49 -3.09 -13.03 -20.86
C PRO A 49 -3.68 -11.62 -20.98
N ASN A 50 -3.71 -11.06 -22.17
CA ASN A 50 -4.36 -9.78 -22.41
C ASN A 50 -5.89 -9.95 -22.29
N GLU A 51 -6.48 -9.29 -21.32
CA GLU A 51 -7.95 -9.29 -21.09
C GLU A 51 -8.64 -8.16 -21.86
N THR A 52 -7.91 -7.08 -22.14
CA THR A 52 -8.36 -5.93 -22.90
C THR A 52 -7.48 -5.70 -24.11
N LYS A 53 -7.97 -4.94 -25.10
CA LYS A 53 -7.15 -4.57 -26.25
C LYS A 53 -6.16 -3.48 -25.83
N LEU A 54 -4.92 -3.87 -25.59
CA LEU A 54 -3.82 -2.95 -25.32
C LEU A 54 -3.39 -2.24 -26.62
N THR A 55 -3.00 -0.99 -26.52
CA THR A 55 -2.25 -0.30 -27.56
C THR A 55 -0.84 -0.89 -27.70
N THR A 56 -0.16 -0.59 -28.80
CA THR A 56 1.19 -1.13 -29.06
C THR A 56 2.19 -0.77 -27.96
N VAL A 57 2.12 0.45 -27.43
CA VAL A 57 3.02 0.89 -26.35
C VAL A 57 2.65 0.26 -25.01
N GLU A 58 1.37 0.08 -24.70
CA GLU A 58 0.93 -0.63 -23.48
C GLU A 58 1.36 -2.09 -23.53
N GLN A 59 1.24 -2.75 -24.69
CA GLN A 59 1.72 -4.13 -24.86
C GLN A 59 3.24 -4.23 -24.65
N LEU A 60 4.00 -3.26 -25.17
CA LEU A 60 5.44 -3.17 -24.92
C LEU A 60 5.74 -3.01 -23.44
N GLY A 61 5.05 -2.09 -22.76
CA GLY A 61 5.16 -1.86 -21.32
C GLY A 61 4.86 -3.10 -20.50
N LYS A 62 3.82 -3.86 -20.88
CA LYS A 62 3.47 -5.14 -20.24
C LYS A 62 4.63 -6.13 -20.31
N TYR A 63 5.23 -6.33 -21.49
CA TYR A 63 6.37 -7.22 -21.63
C TYR A 63 7.56 -6.76 -20.76
N MET A 64 7.83 -5.46 -20.69
CA MET A 64 8.91 -4.91 -19.89
C MET A 64 8.65 -5.06 -18.38
N LEU A 65 7.42 -4.84 -17.93
CA LEU A 65 7.04 -4.95 -16.52
C LEU A 65 7.19 -6.38 -15.99
N TYR A 66 7.00 -7.40 -16.87
CA TYR A 66 7.14 -8.82 -16.54
C TYR A 66 8.51 -9.42 -16.90
N ASP A 67 9.44 -8.65 -17.47
CA ASP A 67 10.75 -9.17 -17.90
C ASP A 67 11.75 -9.27 -16.75
N HIS A 68 11.86 -10.44 -16.16
CA HIS A 68 12.80 -10.75 -15.08
C HIS A 68 14.28 -10.71 -15.49
N THR A 69 14.59 -10.52 -16.76
CA THR A 69 15.98 -10.38 -17.25
C THR A 69 16.49 -8.94 -17.13
N LEU A 70 15.62 -7.99 -16.81
CA LEU A 70 15.99 -6.58 -16.70
C LEU A 70 16.70 -6.21 -15.39
N SER A 71 16.67 -7.06 -14.37
CA SER A 71 17.45 -6.85 -13.13
C SER A 71 18.90 -7.28 -13.26
N ASN A 72 19.76 -6.90 -12.30
CA ASN A 72 21.17 -7.28 -12.23
C ASN A 72 21.56 -7.74 -10.80
N PRO A 73 21.82 -9.04 -10.55
CA PRO A 73 21.73 -10.14 -11.54
C PRO A 73 20.32 -10.32 -12.11
N THR A 74 20.22 -11.05 -13.22
CA THR A 74 18.95 -11.45 -13.81
C THR A 74 18.12 -12.27 -12.82
N GLY A 75 16.80 -12.01 -12.72
CA GLY A 75 15.89 -12.77 -11.87
C GLY A 75 14.63 -11.99 -11.46
N TYR A 76 14.66 -10.66 -11.47
CA TYR A 76 13.54 -9.81 -11.03
C TYR A 76 12.98 -8.94 -12.16
N ALA A 77 11.66 -8.83 -12.13
CA ALA A 77 10.85 -7.88 -12.87
C ALA A 77 10.09 -6.98 -11.89
N CYS A 78 9.46 -5.92 -12.35
CA CYS A 78 8.56 -5.11 -11.52
C CYS A 78 7.44 -5.99 -10.92
N ALA A 79 6.84 -6.85 -11.76
CA ALA A 79 5.81 -7.79 -11.36
C ALA A 79 6.28 -8.84 -10.33
N THR A 80 7.59 -9.02 -10.09
CA THR A 80 8.10 -9.91 -9.04
C THR A 80 7.64 -9.45 -7.64
N CYS A 81 7.53 -8.14 -7.41
CA CYS A 81 7.05 -7.58 -6.14
C CYS A 81 5.61 -7.02 -6.25
N HIS A 82 5.06 -6.96 -7.46
CA HIS A 82 3.75 -6.35 -7.75
C HIS A 82 2.90 -7.28 -8.64
N THR A 83 2.29 -8.31 -8.03
CA THR A 83 1.46 -9.26 -8.81
C THR A 83 -0.01 -8.87 -8.82
N PRO A 84 -0.72 -9.09 -9.94
CA PRO A 84 -2.17 -8.80 -10.05
C PRO A 84 -3.01 -9.58 -9.06
N GLU A 85 -2.63 -10.82 -8.74
CA GLU A 85 -3.36 -11.71 -7.83
C GLU A 85 -3.39 -11.20 -6.39
N THR A 86 -2.45 -10.32 -6.03
CA THR A 86 -2.38 -9.70 -4.70
C THR A 86 -2.73 -8.21 -4.71
N GLY A 87 -3.36 -7.72 -5.79
CA GLY A 87 -3.67 -6.31 -5.95
C GLY A 87 -2.41 -5.46 -6.12
N PHE A 88 -1.42 -5.99 -6.86
CA PHE A 88 -0.17 -5.32 -7.22
C PHE A 88 0.69 -4.94 -6.00
N THR A 89 0.64 -5.76 -4.95
CA THR A 89 1.51 -5.65 -3.76
C THR A 89 2.33 -6.93 -3.58
N GLY A 90 3.01 -7.08 -2.43
CA GLY A 90 3.87 -8.22 -2.13
C GLY A 90 3.21 -9.59 -2.35
N PRO A 91 3.76 -10.43 -3.23
CA PRO A 91 3.14 -11.69 -3.67
C PRO A 91 3.34 -12.86 -2.72
N ASN A 92 4.22 -12.73 -1.73
CA ASN A 92 4.60 -13.83 -0.85
C ASN A 92 3.97 -13.69 0.53
N SER A 93 3.12 -14.67 0.91
CA SER A 93 2.40 -14.67 2.18
C SER A 93 3.33 -14.71 3.39
N GLU A 94 4.43 -15.47 3.31
CA GLU A 94 5.39 -15.60 4.41
C GLU A 94 6.20 -14.32 4.59
N VAL A 95 6.70 -13.71 3.50
CA VAL A 95 7.35 -12.39 3.54
C VAL A 95 6.41 -11.34 4.13
N ASN A 96 5.14 -11.35 3.71
CA ASN A 96 4.15 -10.42 4.24
C ASN A 96 3.91 -10.63 5.75
N LEU A 97 3.93 -11.88 6.23
CA LEU A 97 3.78 -12.20 7.66
C LEU A 97 4.98 -11.69 8.48
N PHE A 98 6.20 -11.88 7.99
CA PHE A 98 7.45 -11.59 8.71
C PHE A 98 8.07 -10.21 8.44
N GLY A 99 7.38 -9.31 7.80
CA GLY A 99 7.85 -7.95 7.54
C GLY A 99 6.86 -7.24 6.64
N GLY A 100 6.88 -7.62 5.37
CA GLY A 100 6.10 -7.03 4.30
C GLY A 100 6.96 -6.45 3.19
N GLU A 101 8.22 -6.16 3.49
CA GLU A 101 9.24 -5.73 2.56
C GLU A 101 9.74 -6.92 1.76
N GLN A 102 9.61 -6.85 0.43
CA GLN A 102 10.05 -7.93 -0.44
C GLN A 102 11.59 -7.92 -0.57
N PRO A 103 12.23 -9.11 -0.62
CA PRO A 103 13.67 -9.19 -0.86
C PRO A 103 14.00 -8.64 -2.25
N GLY A 104 15.16 -8.00 -2.39
CA GLY A 104 15.72 -7.59 -3.67
C GLY A 104 16.29 -8.78 -4.45
N VAL A 105 16.74 -8.52 -5.69
CA VAL A 105 17.36 -9.53 -6.55
C VAL A 105 18.69 -10.05 -5.97
N VAL A 106 19.39 -9.21 -5.21
CA VAL A 106 20.56 -9.62 -4.44
C VAL A 106 20.10 -10.15 -3.09
N PRO A 107 20.38 -11.43 -2.77
CA PRO A 107 19.93 -12.05 -1.53
C PRO A 107 20.34 -11.24 -0.29
N GLY A 108 19.41 -11.11 0.67
CA GLY A 108 19.65 -10.41 1.93
C GLY A 108 19.49 -8.89 1.85
N ARG A 109 19.14 -8.32 0.70
CA ARG A 109 18.83 -6.89 0.56
C ARG A 109 17.34 -6.66 0.50
N TYR A 110 16.86 -5.65 1.24
CA TYR A 110 15.44 -5.31 1.35
C TYR A 110 15.24 -3.80 1.26
N GLY A 111 14.14 -3.36 0.64
CA GLY A 111 13.70 -1.98 0.75
C GLY A 111 13.21 -1.64 2.16
N ASN A 112 13.15 -0.35 2.48
CA ASN A 112 12.66 0.13 3.78
C ASN A 112 11.12 0.09 3.92
N ARG A 113 10.41 -0.12 2.80
CA ARG A 113 8.94 -0.09 2.73
C ARG A 113 8.40 -1.28 1.95
N LYS A 114 7.19 -1.70 2.30
CA LYS A 114 6.50 -2.70 1.51
C LYS A 114 6.12 -2.17 0.12
N PRO A 115 6.02 -3.04 -0.91
CA PRO A 115 5.53 -2.65 -2.23
C PRO A 115 4.14 -2.00 -2.14
N GLN A 116 4.02 -0.75 -2.63
CA GLN A 116 2.74 -0.07 -2.78
C GLN A 116 2.03 -0.61 -4.02
N SER A 117 0.71 -0.81 -3.95
CA SER A 117 -0.06 -1.07 -5.17
C SER A 117 0.10 0.09 -6.15
N TYR A 118 0.36 -0.21 -7.42
CA TYR A 118 0.34 0.80 -8.48
C TYR A 118 -1.02 0.84 -9.21
N ALA A 119 -1.93 -0.09 -8.91
CA ALA A 119 -3.30 0.02 -9.44
C ALA A 119 -3.90 1.39 -9.09
N TYR A 120 -4.52 2.01 -10.07
CA TYR A 120 -5.10 3.36 -9.95
C TYR A 120 -4.10 4.49 -9.67
N ALA A 121 -2.78 4.22 -9.62
CA ALA A 121 -1.76 5.26 -9.49
C ALA A 121 -1.72 6.20 -10.70
N ALA A 122 -2.10 5.70 -11.88
CA ALA A 122 -2.18 6.49 -13.11
C ALA A 122 -3.09 7.72 -13.04
N PHE A 123 -4.00 7.77 -12.08
CA PHE A 123 -4.89 8.92 -11.86
C PHE A 123 -4.36 9.88 -10.79
N ALA A 124 -3.18 9.62 -10.21
CA ALA A 124 -2.58 10.56 -9.28
C ALA A 124 -2.26 11.89 -9.99
N PRO A 125 -2.63 13.03 -9.40
CA PRO A 125 -2.15 14.31 -9.91
C PRO A 125 -0.63 14.35 -9.94
N VAL A 126 -0.05 15.04 -10.95
CA VAL A 126 1.39 15.31 -10.95
C VAL A 126 1.74 16.08 -9.68
N GLY A 127 2.74 15.61 -8.95
CA GLY A 127 2.99 16.23 -7.64
C GLY A 127 4.29 15.75 -6.97
N PRO A 128 4.37 15.92 -5.63
CA PRO A 128 3.32 16.46 -4.75
C PRO A 128 3.08 17.96 -4.93
N THR A 129 1.81 18.36 -4.89
CA THR A 129 1.40 19.76 -4.94
C THR A 129 0.49 20.07 -3.74
N TYR A 130 0.56 21.31 -3.23
CA TYR A 130 -0.29 21.71 -2.11
C TYR A 130 -1.67 22.14 -2.59
N ASN A 131 -2.69 21.39 -2.22
CA ASN A 131 -4.08 21.74 -2.48
C ASN A 131 -4.60 22.68 -1.39
N THR A 132 -4.71 23.97 -1.70
CA THR A 132 -5.13 25.00 -0.73
C THR A 132 -6.56 24.83 -0.25
N ALA A 133 -7.46 24.31 -1.11
CA ALA A 133 -8.87 24.10 -0.75
C ALA A 133 -9.05 22.94 0.25
N LYS A 134 -8.15 21.97 0.24
CA LYS A 134 -8.14 20.81 1.13
C LYS A 134 -7.10 20.93 2.25
N ALA A 135 -6.22 21.91 2.18
CA ALA A 135 -5.10 22.12 3.09
C ALA A 135 -4.18 20.90 3.26
N VAL A 136 -3.95 20.16 2.17
CA VAL A 136 -3.11 18.94 2.14
C VAL A 136 -2.25 18.89 0.88
N TRP A 137 -1.12 18.18 0.95
CA TRP A 137 -0.34 17.80 -0.22
C TRP A 137 -1.01 16.65 -0.94
N ILE A 138 -1.01 16.66 -2.27
CA ILE A 138 -1.60 15.63 -3.13
C ILE A 138 -0.70 15.31 -4.32
N GLY A 139 -0.84 14.10 -4.87
CA GLY A 139 -0.17 13.68 -6.10
C GLY A 139 1.26 13.18 -5.92
N GLY A 140 1.94 12.97 -7.04
CA GLY A 140 3.25 12.30 -7.06
C GLY A 140 3.17 10.81 -6.75
N ASP A 141 4.28 10.08 -6.95
CA ASP A 141 4.34 8.64 -6.74
C ASP A 141 5.34 8.23 -5.67
N PHE A 142 5.33 6.93 -5.32
CA PHE A 142 5.81 6.34 -4.07
C PHE A 142 5.03 6.78 -2.83
N TRP A 143 5.34 6.17 -1.68
CA TRP A 143 4.75 6.52 -0.39
C TRP A 143 5.07 7.95 0.06
N ASP A 144 6.17 8.51 -0.42
CA ASP A 144 6.75 9.79 -0.02
C ASP A 144 6.68 10.88 -1.12
N GLY A 145 6.12 10.57 -2.28
CA GLY A 145 5.97 11.53 -3.36
C GLY A 145 7.26 11.99 -4.04
N ARG A 146 8.35 11.22 -3.89
CA ARG A 146 9.68 11.65 -4.39
C ARG A 146 9.81 11.74 -5.91
N VAL A 147 8.81 11.31 -6.66
CA VAL A 147 8.73 11.49 -8.11
C VAL A 147 7.37 12.03 -8.52
N PRO A 148 7.30 12.82 -9.61
CA PRO A 148 6.07 13.52 -9.97
C PRO A 148 4.98 12.64 -10.58
N ASP A 149 5.36 11.54 -11.24
CA ASP A 149 4.45 10.73 -12.05
C ASP A 149 4.96 9.27 -12.22
N LEU A 150 4.15 8.42 -12.87
CA LEU A 150 4.48 7.01 -13.12
C LEU A 150 5.76 6.83 -13.95
N SER A 151 6.04 7.70 -14.90
CA SER A 151 7.27 7.56 -15.72
C SER A 151 8.52 7.83 -14.88
N GLY A 152 8.44 8.77 -13.95
CA GLY A 152 9.47 9.01 -12.93
C GLY A 152 9.58 7.82 -11.98
N GLN A 153 8.46 7.20 -11.59
CA GLN A 153 8.43 6.04 -10.72
C GLN A 153 9.09 4.82 -11.39
N ALA A 154 8.73 4.50 -12.63
CA ALA A 154 9.24 3.35 -13.36
C ALA A 154 10.79 3.34 -13.53
N LYS A 155 11.44 4.50 -13.40
CA LYS A 155 12.90 4.62 -13.44
C LYS A 155 13.60 4.19 -12.15
N GLN A 156 12.94 4.20 -11.01
CA GLN A 156 13.60 4.05 -9.71
C GLN A 156 13.91 2.60 -9.32
N PRO A 157 12.94 1.65 -9.38
CA PRO A 157 13.16 0.26 -8.97
C PRO A 157 14.29 -0.45 -9.72
N PRO A 158 14.47 -0.25 -11.05
CA PRO A 158 15.60 -0.85 -11.75
C PRO A 158 16.97 -0.43 -11.21
N LEU A 159 17.10 0.79 -10.69
CA LEU A 159 18.36 1.34 -10.17
C LEU A 159 18.58 1.04 -8.69
N ASN A 160 17.52 0.64 -7.97
CA ASN A 160 17.59 0.45 -6.52
C ASN A 160 18.38 -0.83 -6.17
N PRO A 161 19.48 -0.73 -5.39
CA PRO A 161 20.28 -1.90 -4.99
C PRO A 161 19.49 -2.88 -4.11
N ASN A 162 18.44 -2.43 -3.45
CA ASN A 162 17.56 -3.24 -2.62
C ASN A 162 16.36 -3.81 -3.40
N GLU A 163 16.32 -3.61 -4.72
CA GLU A 163 15.27 -4.13 -5.62
C GLU A 163 15.89 -4.84 -6.83
N MET A 164 16.16 -4.15 -7.94
CA MET A 164 16.63 -4.74 -9.20
C MET A 164 18.14 -4.54 -9.49
N ASP A 165 18.84 -3.76 -8.69
CA ASP A 165 20.31 -3.57 -8.61
C ASP A 165 21.04 -3.33 -9.95
N ASN A 166 20.44 -2.65 -10.92
CA ASN A 166 21.21 -2.18 -12.06
C ASN A 166 22.06 -0.98 -11.62
N THR A 167 23.35 -1.01 -11.92
CA THR A 167 24.27 0.06 -11.55
C THR A 167 23.85 1.37 -12.21
N PRO A 168 23.48 2.41 -11.46
CA PRO A 168 23.13 3.70 -12.03
C PRO A 168 24.38 4.45 -12.50
N VAL A 169 24.19 5.34 -13.47
CA VAL A 169 25.17 6.38 -13.77
C VAL A 169 24.74 7.64 -13.01
N GLY A 170 25.62 8.14 -12.16
CA GLY A 170 25.37 9.30 -11.31
C GLY A 170 25.41 9.00 -9.82
N PRO A 171 25.18 10.01 -8.98
CA PRO A 171 25.16 9.82 -7.53
C PRO A 171 24.01 8.91 -7.09
N TYR A 172 24.25 8.09 -6.08
CA TYR A 172 23.24 7.27 -5.43
C TYR A 172 22.85 7.91 -4.07
N PRO A 173 21.58 7.93 -3.63
CA PRO A 173 20.40 7.46 -4.35
C PRO A 173 20.15 8.22 -5.65
N PRO A 174 19.63 7.58 -6.70
CA PRO A 174 19.39 8.25 -7.97
C PRO A 174 18.34 9.35 -7.77
N VAL A 175 18.82 10.56 -7.66
CA VAL A 175 17.99 11.77 -7.82
C VAL A 175 17.39 11.78 -9.22
N GLN A 176 16.32 12.55 -9.43
CA GLN A 176 15.72 12.69 -10.76
C GLN A 176 16.81 12.82 -11.86
N GLY A 177 16.85 11.86 -12.78
CA GLY A 177 17.83 11.82 -13.88
C GLY A 177 18.81 10.65 -13.87
N GLY A 178 18.83 9.81 -12.84
CA GLY A 178 19.60 8.56 -12.88
C GLY A 178 19.08 7.60 -13.96
N TYR A 179 19.99 6.88 -14.63
CA TYR A 179 19.64 5.88 -15.64
C TYR A 179 20.62 4.71 -15.61
N SER A 180 20.22 3.56 -16.17
CA SER A 180 21.07 2.39 -16.32
C SER A 180 21.48 2.17 -17.77
N PRO A 181 22.76 2.39 -18.14
CA PRO A 181 23.26 1.96 -19.46
C PRO A 181 23.12 0.45 -19.66
N LEU A 182 23.27 -0.35 -18.60
CA LEU A 182 23.12 -1.80 -18.64
C LEU A 182 21.71 -2.21 -19.04
N LEU A 183 20.68 -1.61 -18.46
CA LEU A 183 19.30 -1.89 -18.83
C LEU A 183 19.02 -1.46 -20.27
N ALA A 184 19.47 -0.27 -20.68
CA ALA A 184 19.32 0.19 -22.06
C ALA A 184 19.98 -0.77 -23.07
N GLU A 185 21.13 -1.35 -22.72
CA GLU A 185 21.80 -2.37 -23.55
C GLU A 185 21.00 -3.67 -23.61
N LYS A 186 20.48 -4.15 -22.48
CA LYS A 186 19.64 -5.36 -22.43
C LYS A 186 18.44 -5.28 -23.37
N LEU A 187 17.79 -4.12 -23.52
CA LEU A 187 16.62 -3.93 -24.38
C LEU A 187 16.88 -4.22 -25.86
N LYS A 188 18.14 -4.16 -26.32
CA LYS A 188 18.53 -4.45 -27.71
C LYS A 188 18.39 -5.92 -28.11
N SER A 189 18.27 -6.83 -27.13
CA SER A 189 18.26 -8.28 -27.36
C SER A 189 17.09 -9.00 -26.68
N ARG A 190 16.00 -8.30 -26.41
CA ARG A 190 14.80 -8.91 -25.80
C ARG A 190 13.87 -9.50 -26.86
N PRO A 191 13.03 -10.48 -26.52
CA PRO A 191 12.03 -11.03 -27.44
C PRO A 191 11.10 -9.97 -28.05
N TYR A 192 10.89 -8.87 -27.32
CA TYR A 192 10.04 -7.76 -27.73
C TYR A 192 10.82 -6.57 -28.34
N THR A 193 12.10 -6.72 -28.66
CA THR A 193 12.91 -5.64 -29.27
C THR A 193 12.29 -5.13 -30.58
N ALA A 194 11.73 -6.02 -31.40
CA ALA A 194 11.03 -5.60 -32.62
C ALA A 194 9.82 -4.71 -32.32
N LEU A 195 9.10 -4.97 -31.23
CA LEU A 195 7.98 -4.13 -30.77
C LEU A 195 8.48 -2.78 -30.26
N PHE A 196 9.62 -2.73 -29.56
CA PHE A 196 10.28 -1.49 -29.14
C PHE A 196 10.61 -0.61 -30.37
N LEU A 197 11.20 -1.19 -31.40
CA LEU A 197 11.53 -0.51 -32.63
C LEU A 197 10.27 -0.06 -33.41
N GLN A 198 9.20 -0.84 -33.36
CA GLN A 198 7.91 -0.43 -33.93
C GLN A 198 7.33 0.80 -33.25
N VAL A 199 7.44 0.90 -31.92
CA VAL A 199 6.91 2.03 -31.13
C VAL A 199 7.76 3.29 -31.30
N TYR A 200 9.09 3.16 -31.22
CA TYR A 200 10.00 4.31 -31.08
C TYR A 200 10.85 4.61 -32.31
N GLY A 201 10.73 3.83 -33.37
CA GLY A 201 11.46 3.96 -34.63
C GLY A 201 12.50 2.86 -34.84
N GLN A 202 12.67 2.44 -36.09
CA GLN A 202 13.60 1.36 -36.45
C GLN A 202 15.08 1.69 -36.14
N ASP A 203 15.38 2.95 -36.01
CA ASP A 203 16.71 3.49 -35.68
C ASP A 203 16.86 3.88 -34.20
N ALA A 204 15.88 3.54 -33.34
CA ALA A 204 15.82 4.04 -31.97
C ALA A 204 17.14 3.85 -31.18
N PHE A 205 17.77 2.68 -31.27
CA PHE A 205 19.01 2.40 -30.52
C PHE A 205 20.26 3.10 -31.08
N SER A 206 20.21 3.66 -32.28
CA SER A 206 21.28 4.49 -32.83
C SER A 206 20.99 5.99 -32.74
N LYS A 207 19.71 6.33 -32.72
CA LYS A 207 19.21 7.71 -32.64
C LYS A 207 19.23 8.26 -31.22
N TYR A 208 18.84 7.45 -30.25
CA TYR A 208 18.72 7.85 -28.87
C TYR A 208 19.92 7.44 -28.03
N THR A 209 20.33 8.31 -27.10
CA THR A 209 21.36 8.00 -26.10
C THR A 209 20.87 6.90 -25.15
N PRO A 210 21.75 6.17 -24.42
CA PRO A 210 21.35 5.19 -23.43
C PRO A 210 20.37 5.76 -22.37
N GLN A 211 20.54 7.01 -21.96
CA GLN A 211 19.60 7.67 -21.07
C GLN A 211 18.22 7.82 -21.71
N GLN A 212 18.15 8.29 -22.96
CA GLN A 212 16.88 8.43 -23.67
C GLN A 212 16.19 7.07 -23.89
N VAL A 213 16.97 6.00 -24.19
CA VAL A 213 16.42 4.65 -24.29
C VAL A 213 15.83 4.21 -22.95
N TYR A 214 16.50 4.52 -21.84
CA TYR A 214 15.96 4.26 -20.49
C TYR A 214 14.70 5.07 -20.20
N ASP A 215 14.62 6.30 -20.66
CA ASP A 215 13.40 7.13 -20.56
C ASP A 215 12.25 6.52 -21.37
N LEU A 216 12.51 6.00 -22.57
CA LEU A 216 11.52 5.31 -23.40
C LEU A 216 11.01 4.00 -22.74
N PHE A 217 11.91 3.27 -22.07
CA PHE A 217 11.51 2.12 -21.23
C PHE A 217 10.50 2.56 -20.16
N ALA A 218 10.81 3.59 -19.41
CA ALA A 218 9.94 4.07 -18.34
C ALA A 218 8.57 4.57 -18.85
N LEU A 219 8.55 5.24 -20.01
CA LEU A 219 7.31 5.65 -20.67
C LEU A 219 6.45 4.47 -21.09
N ALA A 220 7.05 3.38 -21.60
CA ALA A 220 6.30 2.19 -21.98
C ALA A 220 5.70 1.49 -20.73
N VAL A 221 6.48 1.34 -19.66
CA VAL A 221 6.01 0.78 -18.39
C VAL A 221 4.84 1.60 -17.85
N ALA A 222 4.99 2.94 -17.76
CA ALA A 222 3.95 3.84 -17.31
C ALA A 222 2.68 3.78 -18.19
N ALA A 223 2.82 3.56 -19.50
CA ALA A 223 1.69 3.37 -20.39
C ALA A 223 0.89 2.11 -20.03
N TYR A 224 1.58 1.00 -19.73
CA TYR A 224 0.88 -0.22 -19.30
C TYR A 224 0.23 -0.04 -17.93
N GLU A 225 0.93 0.54 -16.95
CA GLU A 225 0.36 0.85 -15.63
C GLU A 225 -0.86 1.78 -15.71
N SER A 226 -0.99 2.56 -16.80
CA SER A 226 -2.14 3.39 -17.09
C SER A 226 -3.26 2.68 -17.86
N SER A 227 -3.03 1.44 -18.29
CA SER A 227 -3.98 0.69 -19.13
C SER A 227 -5.22 0.23 -18.37
N GLY A 228 -6.23 -0.19 -19.13
CA GLY A 228 -7.45 -0.76 -18.57
C GLY A 228 -7.26 -2.14 -17.92
N GLU A 229 -6.14 -2.84 -18.16
CA GLU A 229 -5.82 -4.08 -17.45
C GLU A 229 -5.47 -3.80 -15.99
N GLU A 230 -4.73 -2.72 -15.73
CA GLU A 230 -4.27 -2.33 -14.39
C GLU A 230 -5.31 -1.48 -13.63
N ASN A 231 -6.24 -0.84 -14.36
CA ASN A 231 -7.25 0.09 -13.83
C ASN A 231 -8.65 -0.32 -14.30
N ALA A 232 -9.04 -1.54 -13.98
CA ALA A 232 -10.18 -2.21 -14.61
C ALA A 232 -11.55 -1.66 -14.18
N PHE A 233 -11.70 -1.09 -12.98
CA PHE A 233 -12.98 -0.68 -12.39
C PHE A 233 -14.05 -1.78 -12.51
N SER A 234 -13.68 -3.01 -12.17
CA SER A 234 -14.47 -4.23 -12.36
C SER A 234 -14.84 -4.92 -11.04
N SER A 235 -14.81 -4.17 -9.94
CA SER A 235 -15.14 -4.70 -8.61
C SER A 235 -16.65 -4.92 -8.41
N LYS A 236 -17.03 -5.66 -7.38
CA LYS A 236 -18.43 -5.82 -6.96
C LYS A 236 -19.09 -4.46 -6.70
N TYR A 237 -18.36 -3.53 -6.07
CA TYR A 237 -18.83 -2.16 -5.87
C TYR A 237 -19.15 -1.48 -7.21
N ASP A 238 -18.23 -1.59 -8.19
CA ASP A 238 -18.46 -0.97 -9.51
C ASP A 238 -19.68 -1.57 -10.20
N ALA A 239 -19.85 -2.88 -10.15
CA ALA A 239 -21.03 -3.55 -10.69
C ALA A 239 -22.32 -3.07 -10.01
N SER A 240 -22.30 -2.87 -8.69
CA SER A 240 -23.46 -2.39 -7.93
C SER A 240 -23.79 -0.92 -8.21
N LYS A 241 -22.76 -0.09 -8.42
CA LYS A 241 -22.89 1.36 -8.53
C LYS A 241 -23.08 1.85 -9.96
N TYR A 242 -22.34 1.25 -10.91
CA TYR A 242 -22.23 1.70 -12.29
C TYR A 242 -22.77 0.69 -13.31
N GLY A 243 -23.23 -0.49 -12.85
CA GLY A 243 -23.82 -1.52 -13.71
C GLY A 243 -25.07 -1.04 -14.42
N VAL A 244 -25.41 -1.66 -15.55
CA VAL A 244 -26.64 -1.31 -16.34
C VAL A 244 -27.87 -1.66 -15.50
N PRO A 245 -28.70 -0.70 -15.11
CA PRO A 245 -29.76 -0.88 -14.11
C PRO A 245 -30.82 -1.93 -14.47
N ALA A 246 -31.02 -2.23 -15.76
CA ALA A 246 -32.11 -3.09 -16.20
C ALA A 246 -31.80 -4.59 -16.24
N GLN A 247 -30.53 -5.00 -16.23
CA GLN A 247 -30.16 -6.40 -16.48
C GLN A 247 -29.31 -7.04 -15.35
N ASN A 248 -28.75 -6.27 -14.44
CA ASN A 248 -27.78 -6.76 -13.44
C ASN A 248 -27.81 -5.93 -12.16
N LYS A 249 -28.83 -6.08 -11.34
CA LYS A 249 -28.78 -5.57 -9.96
C LYS A 249 -27.81 -6.44 -9.15
N TYR A 250 -26.53 -6.13 -9.20
CA TYR A 250 -25.64 -6.56 -8.12
C TYR A 250 -25.96 -5.69 -6.94
N THR A 251 -26.50 -6.29 -5.91
CA THR A 251 -26.75 -5.60 -4.65
C THR A 251 -25.62 -5.95 -3.71
N LEU A 252 -25.14 -4.95 -3.00
CA LEU A 252 -24.33 -5.19 -1.81
C LEU A 252 -25.20 -5.93 -0.78
N THR A 253 -24.64 -6.84 -0.04
CA THR A 253 -25.31 -7.43 1.13
C THR A 253 -25.62 -6.35 2.17
N ALA A 254 -26.46 -6.62 3.14
CA ALA A 254 -26.79 -5.68 4.20
C ALA A 254 -25.56 -5.21 4.95
N SER A 255 -24.59 -6.12 5.24
CA SER A 255 -23.34 -5.80 5.90
C SER A 255 -22.40 -4.96 5.03
N GLU A 256 -22.27 -5.29 3.73
CA GLU A 256 -21.46 -4.50 2.79
C GLU A 256 -22.03 -3.09 2.61
N GLU A 257 -23.36 -2.95 2.55
CA GLU A 257 -24.02 -1.63 2.45
C GLU A 257 -23.87 -0.83 3.77
N SER A 258 -23.98 -1.48 4.93
CA SER A 258 -23.68 -0.87 6.23
C SER A 258 -22.24 -0.38 6.26
N GLY A 259 -21.27 -1.20 5.83
CA GLY A 259 -19.87 -0.83 5.72
C GLY A 259 -19.64 0.35 4.75
N ARG A 260 -20.36 0.38 3.61
CA ARG A 260 -20.30 1.50 2.68
C ARG A 260 -20.79 2.80 3.32
N GLN A 261 -21.88 2.74 4.06
CA GLN A 261 -22.41 3.92 4.77
C GLN A 261 -21.44 4.40 5.85
N LEU A 262 -20.81 3.48 6.60
CA LEU A 262 -19.78 3.81 7.56
C LEU A 262 -18.56 4.45 6.89
N TYR A 263 -18.09 3.89 5.77
CA TYR A 263 -16.94 4.40 5.02
C TYR A 263 -17.11 5.86 4.58
N PHE A 264 -18.29 6.19 4.05
CA PHE A 264 -18.63 7.55 3.61
C PHE A 264 -19.26 8.42 4.71
N GLY A 265 -19.46 7.89 5.91
CA GLY A 265 -20.08 8.54 7.05
C GLY A 265 -19.18 8.53 8.29
N GLN A 266 -19.62 7.83 9.35
CA GLN A 266 -19.02 7.87 10.69
C GLN A 266 -17.52 7.51 10.69
N ALA A 267 -17.07 6.54 9.90
CA ALA A 267 -15.66 6.13 9.87
C ALA A 267 -14.76 7.10 9.08
N GLN A 268 -15.32 8.05 8.33
CA GLN A 268 -14.63 9.14 7.64
C GLN A 268 -13.52 8.71 6.65
N CYS A 269 -13.50 7.45 6.21
CA CYS A 269 -12.47 6.91 5.31
C CYS A 269 -12.38 7.71 4.00
N PHE A 270 -13.54 8.17 3.49
CA PHE A 270 -13.66 8.93 2.24
C PHE A 270 -12.88 10.25 2.23
N GLN A 271 -12.51 10.79 3.38
CA GLN A 271 -11.79 12.06 3.47
C GLN A 271 -10.37 11.97 2.87
N CYS A 272 -9.74 10.81 2.99
CA CYS A 272 -8.44 10.52 2.36
C CYS A 272 -8.57 9.49 1.22
N HIS A 273 -9.61 8.64 1.27
CA HIS A 273 -9.78 7.52 0.35
C HIS A 273 -11.03 7.70 -0.55
N SER A 274 -11.10 8.85 -1.24
CA SER A 274 -12.10 9.10 -2.30
C SER A 274 -11.60 10.16 -3.27
N SER A 275 -11.74 9.92 -4.56
CA SER A 275 -11.46 10.93 -5.59
C SER A 275 -12.57 11.95 -5.78
N ALA A 276 -13.68 11.85 -5.05
CA ALA A 276 -14.72 12.87 -5.04
C ALA A 276 -14.14 14.21 -4.54
N GLY A 277 -14.25 15.25 -5.37
CA GLY A 277 -13.63 16.54 -5.07
C GLY A 277 -12.23 16.74 -5.66
N LEU A 278 -11.78 15.84 -6.53
CA LEU A 278 -10.66 16.01 -7.45
C LEU A 278 -11.24 16.04 -8.88
N PRO A 279 -11.57 17.21 -9.46
CA PRO A 279 -12.29 17.33 -10.73
C PRO A 279 -11.58 16.62 -11.89
N ASP A 280 -10.25 16.78 -12.01
CA ASP A 280 -9.47 16.19 -13.10
C ASP A 280 -9.44 14.66 -13.00
N VAL A 281 -9.30 14.11 -11.79
CA VAL A 281 -9.38 12.67 -11.55
C VAL A 281 -10.79 12.16 -11.88
N THR A 282 -11.81 12.86 -11.43
CA THR A 282 -13.22 12.50 -11.72
C THR A 282 -13.50 12.51 -13.21
N GLN A 283 -12.96 13.47 -13.96
CA GLN A 283 -13.06 13.52 -15.41
C GLN A 283 -12.33 12.34 -16.07
N ALA A 284 -11.09 12.08 -15.69
CA ALA A 284 -10.25 11.01 -16.23
C ALA A 284 -10.88 9.62 -16.00
N THR A 285 -11.49 9.40 -14.84
CA THR A 285 -12.17 8.14 -14.48
C THR A 285 -13.62 8.04 -14.94
N LYS A 286 -14.13 9.06 -15.67
CA LYS A 286 -15.55 9.15 -16.09
C LYS A 286 -16.51 9.01 -14.90
N GLY A 287 -16.19 9.65 -13.78
CA GLY A 287 -17.00 9.66 -12.56
C GLY A 287 -16.84 8.44 -11.65
N LYS A 288 -15.99 7.48 -12.00
CA LYS A 288 -15.70 6.33 -11.13
C LYS A 288 -14.73 6.73 -10.02
N ASN A 289 -14.97 6.22 -8.80
CA ASN A 289 -14.15 6.55 -7.63
C ASN A 289 -12.88 5.71 -7.61
N THR A 290 -11.72 6.33 -7.53
CA THR A 290 -10.42 5.65 -7.34
C THR A 290 -10.19 5.21 -5.90
N PHE A 291 -11.05 5.57 -4.96
CA PHE A 291 -10.92 5.30 -3.53
C PHE A 291 -9.59 5.77 -2.93
N THR A 292 -9.09 6.89 -3.43
CA THR A 292 -7.99 7.67 -2.85
C THR A 292 -8.11 9.13 -3.29
N MET A 293 -7.64 10.03 -2.44
CA MET A 293 -7.44 11.45 -2.78
C MET A 293 -5.96 11.73 -3.13
N TYR A 294 -5.11 10.70 -3.10
CA TYR A 294 -3.66 10.83 -3.28
C TYR A 294 -3.02 11.85 -2.34
N CYS A 295 -3.62 12.10 -1.19
CA CYS A 295 -3.15 13.05 -0.19
C CYS A 295 -2.13 12.42 0.75
N TYR A 296 -1.39 13.30 1.44
CA TYR A 296 -0.41 12.91 2.45
C TYR A 296 -0.94 13.16 3.85
N ALA A 297 -0.82 12.16 4.71
CA ALA A 297 -1.25 12.23 6.10
C ALA A 297 -0.34 11.39 7.00
N ASN A 298 -0.13 11.84 8.23
CA ASN A 298 0.42 11.00 9.30
C ASN A 298 -0.75 10.49 10.13
N ILE A 299 -1.07 9.23 9.97
CA ILE A 299 -2.14 8.57 10.75
C ILE A 299 -1.60 7.86 11.99
N GLY A 300 -0.34 8.09 12.36
CA GLY A 300 0.27 7.52 13.56
C GLY A 300 0.55 6.02 13.48
N VAL A 301 0.98 5.52 12.32
CA VAL A 301 1.33 4.11 12.13
C VAL A 301 2.50 3.73 13.06
N PRO A 302 2.41 2.63 13.82
CA PRO A 302 3.51 2.15 14.64
C PRO A 302 4.67 1.66 13.77
N LYS A 303 5.89 1.70 14.33
CA LYS A 303 7.05 1.07 13.74
C LYS A 303 6.83 -0.44 13.58
N ASN A 304 7.24 -1.00 12.44
CA ASN A 304 7.22 -2.45 12.26
C ASN A 304 8.56 -3.06 12.74
N PRO A 305 8.61 -3.71 13.91
CA PRO A 305 9.87 -4.25 14.42
C PRO A 305 10.43 -5.41 13.58
N LEU A 306 9.60 -5.98 12.69
CA LEU A 306 9.98 -7.10 11.83
C LEU A 306 10.52 -6.64 10.47
N ASN A 307 10.64 -5.34 10.22
CA ASN A 307 11.17 -4.83 8.96
C ASN A 307 12.64 -5.27 8.78
N PRO A 308 12.96 -6.10 7.76
CA PRO A 308 14.30 -6.64 7.56
C PRO A 308 15.34 -5.57 7.21
N PHE A 309 14.94 -4.41 6.70
CA PHE A 309 15.82 -3.29 6.40
C PHE A 309 16.65 -2.82 7.62
N TYR A 310 16.14 -3.05 8.84
CA TYR A 310 16.87 -2.70 10.07
C TYR A 310 18.12 -3.56 10.30
N GLN A 311 18.25 -4.67 9.62
CA GLN A 311 19.41 -5.56 9.70
C GLN A 311 20.46 -5.29 8.61
N GLU A 312 20.14 -4.47 7.62
CA GLU A 312 21.03 -4.16 6.49
C GLU A 312 22.06 -3.07 6.86
N THR A 313 22.87 -3.31 7.85
CA THR A 313 23.79 -2.31 8.39
C THR A 313 25.22 -2.40 7.82
N ASP A 314 25.52 -3.40 6.98
CA ASP A 314 26.86 -3.63 6.46
C ASP A 314 27.12 -2.92 5.13
N PRO A 315 27.97 -1.88 5.10
CA PRO A 315 28.30 -1.17 3.88
C PRO A 315 29.19 -1.99 2.89
N VAL A 316 29.73 -3.13 3.31
CA VAL A 316 30.55 -3.97 2.43
C VAL A 316 29.67 -4.83 1.53
N THR A 317 28.63 -5.44 2.09
CA THR A 317 27.71 -6.30 1.34
C THR A 317 26.65 -5.51 0.57
N ASN A 318 26.32 -4.29 1.02
CA ASN A 318 25.35 -3.41 0.38
C ASN A 318 25.81 -1.94 0.35
N PRO A 319 26.84 -1.59 -0.42
CA PRO A 319 27.50 -0.26 -0.34
C PRO A 319 26.58 0.92 -0.71
N HIS A 320 25.50 0.66 -1.44
CA HIS A 320 24.60 1.70 -1.92
C HIS A 320 23.20 1.68 -1.28
N GLY A 321 22.85 0.62 -0.56
CA GLY A 321 21.50 0.46 0.00
C GLY A 321 21.48 0.08 1.47
N TYR A 322 22.65 0.06 2.17
CA TYR A 322 22.68 -0.27 3.59
C TYR A 322 22.01 0.81 4.45
N ASN A 323 21.56 0.39 5.61
CA ASN A 323 20.92 1.25 6.60
C ASN A 323 21.90 1.58 7.74
N PRO A 324 22.57 2.74 7.73
CA PRO A 324 23.54 3.09 8.76
C PRO A 324 22.93 3.30 10.16
N GLN A 325 21.62 3.47 10.23
CA GLN A 325 20.88 3.70 11.48
C GLN A 325 20.40 2.39 12.12
N GLY A 326 20.39 1.27 11.37
CA GLY A 326 19.90 -0.02 11.85
C GLY A 326 18.50 0.08 12.44
N THR A 327 18.31 -0.44 13.64
CA THR A 327 17.02 -0.39 14.36
C THR A 327 16.59 1.02 14.78
N ASN A 328 17.48 2.01 14.74
CA ASN A 328 17.14 3.41 15.03
C ASN A 328 16.59 4.16 13.83
N TYR A 329 16.57 3.56 12.65
CA TYR A 329 15.98 4.15 11.47
C TYR A 329 14.52 4.53 11.72
N VAL A 330 14.13 5.72 11.31
CA VAL A 330 12.77 6.25 11.35
C VAL A 330 12.39 6.70 9.95
N ASP A 331 11.25 6.23 9.45
CA ASP A 331 10.73 6.64 8.15
C ASP A 331 9.88 7.90 8.29
N TYR A 332 10.39 9.01 7.80
CA TYR A 332 9.68 10.29 7.85
C TYR A 332 8.76 10.56 6.63
N GLY A 333 8.62 9.60 5.71
CA GLY A 333 7.72 9.73 4.55
C GLY A 333 8.03 10.96 3.69
N LEU A 334 7.07 11.86 3.49
CA LEU A 334 7.26 13.10 2.74
C LEU A 334 8.41 13.95 3.31
N GLY A 335 8.67 13.85 4.63
CA GLY A 335 9.79 14.54 5.28
C GLY A 335 11.17 14.06 4.83
N ASP A 336 11.27 12.84 4.29
CA ASP A 336 12.51 12.28 3.72
C ASP A 336 12.62 12.50 2.20
N ASN A 337 11.62 13.11 1.56
CA ASN A 337 11.64 13.33 0.12
C ASN A 337 12.77 14.28 -0.27
N PRO A 338 13.81 13.79 -0.99
CA PRO A 338 14.96 14.62 -1.37
C PRO A 338 14.66 15.60 -2.50
N ASN A 339 13.57 15.40 -3.21
CA ASN A 339 13.21 16.20 -4.38
C ASN A 339 12.23 17.32 -3.99
N PRO A 340 12.38 18.52 -4.55
CA PRO A 340 11.41 19.58 -4.33
C PRO A 340 10.09 19.26 -5.03
N ALA A 341 8.99 19.79 -4.50
CA ALA A 341 7.73 19.85 -5.21
C ALA A 341 7.84 20.68 -6.51
N PRO A 342 6.89 20.52 -7.45
CA PRO A 342 6.86 21.30 -8.70
C PRO A 342 6.83 22.81 -8.49
N ASP A 343 6.31 23.31 -7.37
CA ASP A 343 6.30 24.73 -6.99
C ASP A 343 7.61 25.18 -6.30
N GLY A 344 8.61 24.30 -6.19
CA GLY A 344 9.89 24.54 -5.55
C GLY A 344 9.91 24.34 -4.03
N THR A 345 8.80 23.95 -3.42
CA THR A 345 8.76 23.61 -1.98
C THR A 345 9.67 22.44 -1.68
N ARG A 346 10.54 22.59 -0.69
CA ARG A 346 11.45 21.54 -0.23
C ARG A 346 10.88 20.89 1.02
N PHE A 347 10.80 19.56 1.02
CA PHE A 347 10.31 18.75 2.15
C PHE A 347 11.44 18.35 3.09
N TYR A 348 12.61 18.10 2.52
CA TYR A 348 13.81 17.67 3.21
C TYR A 348 14.82 18.81 3.25
N ASN A 349 15.35 19.09 4.43
CA ASN A 349 16.47 20.00 4.60
C ASN A 349 17.65 19.19 5.18
N GLN A 350 18.73 19.03 4.41
CA GLN A 350 19.94 18.32 4.83
C GLN A 350 20.68 18.98 5.99
N MET A 351 20.18 20.10 6.51
CA MET A 351 20.74 20.80 7.66
C MET A 351 20.03 20.38 8.96
N PRO A 352 20.71 20.44 10.13
CA PRO A 352 20.07 20.28 11.42
C PRO A 352 18.97 21.33 11.58
N GLY A 353 17.71 20.94 11.48
CA GLY A 353 16.56 21.84 11.52
C GLY A 353 15.50 21.48 10.49
N ASP A 354 15.35 20.18 10.21
CA ASP A 354 14.27 19.60 9.40
C ASP A 354 12.97 20.38 9.51
N ILE A 355 12.20 20.40 8.44
CA ILE A 355 10.86 20.99 8.43
C ILE A 355 9.90 19.96 9.11
N PRO A 356 9.65 20.06 10.44
CA PRO A 356 8.89 19.02 11.19
C PRO A 356 7.49 18.79 10.65
N GLN A 357 6.95 19.80 9.94
CA GLN A 357 5.60 19.78 9.38
C GLN A 357 5.37 18.72 8.29
N TYR A 358 6.42 18.13 7.72
CA TYR A 358 6.30 17.09 6.68
C TYR A 358 6.63 15.69 7.20
N ARG A 359 7.14 15.58 8.42
CA ARG A 359 7.54 14.29 9.01
C ARG A 359 6.35 13.36 9.23
N GLY A 360 6.51 12.10 8.85
CA GLY A 360 5.53 11.05 9.04
C GLY A 360 4.34 11.11 8.07
N LEU A 361 4.36 12.02 7.09
CA LEU A 361 3.31 12.11 6.08
C LEU A 361 3.53 11.08 4.99
N PHE A 362 2.57 10.18 4.79
CA PHE A 362 2.59 9.17 3.73
C PHE A 362 1.39 9.34 2.80
N LYS A 363 1.60 9.04 1.51
CA LYS A 363 0.53 9.09 0.51
C LYS A 363 -0.57 8.07 0.83
N ALA A 364 -1.83 8.51 0.90
CA ALA A 364 -2.98 7.64 1.04
C ALA A 364 -3.17 6.80 -0.24
N PRO A 365 -2.99 5.46 -0.18
CA PRO A 365 -3.16 4.62 -1.35
C PRO A 365 -4.64 4.45 -1.70
N SER A 366 -4.92 3.96 -2.91
CA SER A 366 -6.24 3.43 -3.22
C SER A 366 -6.60 2.29 -2.26
N THR A 367 -7.85 2.25 -1.79
CA THR A 367 -8.38 1.09 -1.07
C THR A 367 -8.95 0.04 -2.03
N ARG A 368 -8.92 0.29 -3.36
CA ARG A 368 -9.20 -0.74 -4.35
C ARG A 368 -8.16 -1.84 -4.25
N ASP A 369 -8.56 -3.06 -4.49
CA ASP A 369 -7.72 -4.26 -4.42
C ASP A 369 -7.03 -4.50 -3.06
N SER A 370 -7.40 -3.73 -2.02
CA SER A 370 -6.79 -3.90 -0.69
C SER A 370 -7.00 -5.30 -0.11
N ASP A 371 -8.12 -5.96 -0.44
CA ASP A 371 -8.38 -7.35 -0.04
C ASP A 371 -7.98 -8.39 -1.09
N LYS A 372 -7.64 -7.99 -2.33
CA LYS A 372 -7.34 -8.93 -3.41
C LYS A 372 -6.19 -9.86 -3.03
N ARG A 373 -6.43 -11.17 -3.06
CA ARG A 373 -5.49 -12.22 -2.65
C ARG A 373 -5.82 -13.54 -3.36
N PRO A 374 -4.81 -14.40 -3.59
CA PRO A 374 -5.00 -15.66 -4.33
C PRO A 374 -5.77 -16.71 -3.53
N SER A 375 -5.85 -16.59 -2.20
CA SER A 375 -6.60 -17.48 -1.32
C SER A 375 -7.02 -16.80 -0.02
N PRO A 376 -8.05 -17.29 0.68
CA PRO A 376 -8.47 -16.74 1.99
C PRO A 376 -7.39 -16.80 3.07
N THR A 377 -6.44 -17.74 2.96
CA THR A 377 -5.34 -17.91 3.93
C THR A 377 -4.10 -17.09 3.60
N PHE A 378 -4.08 -16.41 2.45
CA PHE A 378 -2.97 -15.57 2.06
C PHE A 378 -2.86 -14.35 2.97
N VAL A 379 -1.70 -14.16 3.59
CA VAL A 379 -1.42 -12.99 4.41
C VAL A 379 -1.02 -11.82 3.54
N LYS A 380 -1.68 -10.68 3.71
CA LYS A 380 -1.27 -9.39 3.12
C LYS A 380 -0.63 -8.53 4.21
N ALA A 381 0.30 -7.68 3.81
CA ALA A 381 0.86 -6.65 4.67
C ALA A 381 0.22 -5.28 4.32
N TYR A 382 -0.07 -4.48 5.34
CA TYR A 382 -0.73 -3.18 5.22
C TYR A 382 0.12 -2.08 5.82
N MET A 383 -0.20 -0.83 5.51
CA MET A 383 0.55 0.39 5.76
C MET A 383 1.87 0.44 4.94
N HIS A 384 2.60 1.54 5.01
CA HIS A 384 3.86 1.72 4.28
C HIS A 384 4.95 0.73 4.73
N ASN A 385 4.94 0.36 5.99
CA ASN A 385 5.93 -0.51 6.65
C ASN A 385 5.41 -1.93 6.93
N GLY A 386 4.26 -2.32 6.41
CA GLY A 386 3.74 -3.68 6.53
C GLY A 386 3.36 -4.13 7.94
N VAL A 387 3.17 -3.23 8.91
CA VAL A 387 2.96 -3.59 10.33
C VAL A 387 1.69 -4.41 10.56
N PHE A 388 0.59 -4.13 9.87
CA PHE A 388 -0.66 -4.89 10.01
C PHE A 388 -0.77 -5.99 8.95
N LYS A 389 -1.43 -7.09 9.32
CA LYS A 389 -1.49 -8.32 8.53
C LYS A 389 -2.91 -8.67 8.05
N SER A 390 -3.90 -7.89 8.44
CA SER A 390 -5.29 -8.04 8.02
C SER A 390 -6.00 -6.69 7.89
N LEU A 391 -7.07 -6.64 7.08
CA LEU A 391 -7.95 -5.47 7.03
C LEU A 391 -8.66 -5.23 8.37
N GLN A 392 -8.93 -6.31 9.13
CA GLN A 392 -9.53 -6.19 10.44
C GLN A 392 -8.60 -5.39 11.39
N GLU A 393 -7.29 -5.69 11.40
CA GLU A 393 -6.31 -4.93 12.20
C GLU A 393 -6.25 -3.47 11.74
N VAL A 394 -6.28 -3.21 10.43
CA VAL A 394 -6.29 -1.86 9.88
C VAL A 394 -7.51 -1.07 10.35
N VAL A 395 -8.72 -1.64 10.20
CA VAL A 395 -9.96 -0.97 10.63
C VAL A 395 -9.97 -0.76 12.14
N HIS A 396 -9.53 -1.77 12.91
CA HIS A 396 -9.41 -1.65 14.36
C HIS A 396 -8.43 -0.56 14.78
N PHE A 397 -7.28 -0.42 14.08
CA PHE A 397 -6.35 0.67 14.30
C PHE A 397 -6.99 2.04 14.07
N TYR A 398 -7.72 2.23 12.99
CA TYR A 398 -8.44 3.48 12.74
C TYR A 398 -9.50 3.76 13.81
N ASN A 399 -10.13 2.72 14.37
CA ASN A 399 -11.13 2.85 15.41
C ASN A 399 -10.52 3.11 16.80
N LYS A 400 -9.38 2.50 17.15
CA LYS A 400 -8.91 2.39 18.53
C LYS A 400 -7.46 2.87 18.79
N ARG A 401 -6.77 3.46 17.82
CA ARG A 401 -5.37 3.90 17.97
C ARG A 401 -5.12 4.74 19.24
N ASN A 402 -6.04 5.64 19.58
CA ASN A 402 -5.94 6.53 20.74
C ASN A 402 -6.67 6.00 21.98
N ILE A 403 -6.93 4.70 22.04
CA ILE A 403 -7.62 4.07 23.16
C ILE A 403 -6.65 3.23 23.99
N ALA A 404 -6.73 3.39 25.30
CA ALA A 404 -6.06 2.56 26.28
C ALA A 404 -7.08 1.85 27.15
N VAL A 405 -6.72 0.67 27.69
CA VAL A 405 -7.59 -0.19 28.49
C VAL A 405 -6.95 -0.51 29.84
N ASN A 406 -7.72 -0.54 30.91
CA ASN A 406 -7.27 -1.00 32.21
C ASN A 406 -7.54 -2.50 32.44
N ALA A 407 -7.04 -3.07 33.51
CA ALA A 407 -7.23 -4.47 33.85
C ALA A 407 -8.70 -4.91 33.98
N GLY A 408 -9.62 -3.98 34.23
CA GLY A 408 -11.06 -4.20 34.29
C GLY A 408 -11.77 -4.08 32.93
N GLY A 409 -11.05 -3.87 31.82
CA GLY A 409 -11.61 -3.73 30.48
C GLY A 409 -12.22 -2.35 30.19
N GLN A 410 -12.03 -1.37 31.07
CA GLN A 410 -12.52 -0.02 30.86
C GLN A 410 -11.60 0.71 29.86
N GLU A 411 -12.18 1.27 28.82
CA GLU A 411 -11.50 2.04 27.79
C GLU A 411 -11.45 3.54 28.12
N VAL A 412 -10.35 4.19 27.74
CA VAL A 412 -10.18 5.64 27.83
C VAL A 412 -9.42 6.16 26.61
N ALA A 413 -9.86 7.28 26.04
CA ALA A 413 -9.12 7.99 25.01
C ALA A 413 -7.95 8.77 25.65
N PHE A 414 -6.80 8.79 25.00
CA PHE A 414 -5.61 9.47 25.51
C PHE A 414 -4.87 10.26 24.43
N ASP A 415 -4.07 11.22 24.88
CA ASP A 415 -3.17 12.01 24.03
C ASP A 415 -1.88 11.19 23.77
N LEU A 416 -1.58 10.91 22.51
CA LEU A 416 -0.40 10.11 22.10
C LEU A 416 0.93 10.69 22.59
N ARG A 417 1.02 12.02 22.80
CA ARG A 417 2.24 12.68 23.31
C ARG A 417 2.40 12.55 24.83
N LYS A 418 1.29 12.44 25.54
CA LYS A 418 1.27 12.35 27.01
C LYS A 418 1.28 10.92 27.51
N GLY A 419 0.91 9.98 26.62
CA GLY A 419 0.68 8.59 26.99
C GLY A 419 -0.66 8.39 27.74
N PRO A 420 -1.02 7.14 28.04
CA PRO A 420 -2.24 6.80 28.73
C PRO A 420 -2.18 7.18 30.20
N PRO A 421 -3.35 7.33 30.86
CA PRO A 421 -3.41 7.48 32.32
C PRO A 421 -2.78 6.28 33.06
N ALA A 422 -2.36 6.51 34.30
CA ALA A 422 -1.80 5.44 35.14
C ALA A 422 -2.80 4.28 35.29
N GLY A 423 -2.31 3.05 35.13
CA GLY A 423 -3.14 1.84 35.18
C GLY A 423 -3.83 1.47 33.86
N TYR A 424 -3.60 2.21 32.79
CA TYR A 424 -4.12 1.90 31.44
C TYR A 424 -2.99 1.56 30.48
N THR A 425 -3.23 0.61 29.57
CA THR A 425 -2.31 0.17 28.53
C THR A 425 -2.89 0.53 27.16
N PRO A 426 -2.13 1.19 26.27
CA PRO A 426 -2.57 1.46 24.90
C PRO A 426 -2.89 0.18 24.16
N LEU A 427 -3.93 0.21 23.31
CA LEU A 427 -4.28 -0.94 22.46
C LEU A 427 -3.29 -1.12 21.30
N PHE A 428 -2.56 -0.07 20.93
CA PHE A 428 -1.55 -0.10 19.88
C PHE A 428 -0.22 0.45 20.40
N PRO A 429 0.91 0.02 19.83
CA PRO A 429 2.21 0.64 20.08
C PRO A 429 2.19 2.13 19.71
N PRO A 430 3.12 2.93 20.24
CA PRO A 430 3.20 4.34 19.89
C PRO A 430 3.49 4.52 18.39
N PRO A 431 3.04 5.64 17.79
CA PRO A 431 3.41 6.02 16.44
C PRO A 431 4.93 6.04 16.24
N GLU A 432 5.42 5.61 15.07
CA GLU A 432 6.83 5.77 14.71
C GLU A 432 7.23 7.24 14.66
N VAL A 433 6.35 8.10 14.13
CA VAL A 433 6.51 9.56 14.10
C VAL A 433 5.35 10.22 14.80
N LEU A 434 5.61 10.85 15.93
CA LEU A 434 4.59 11.59 16.71
C LEU A 434 4.29 13.00 16.17
N ASP A 435 5.24 13.58 15.41
CA ASP A 435 5.02 14.87 14.76
C ASP A 435 3.85 14.77 13.79
N ASN A 436 2.98 15.75 13.78
CA ASN A 436 1.92 15.85 12.76
C ASN A 436 0.88 14.72 12.69
N VAL A 437 0.75 13.86 13.72
CA VAL A 437 -0.31 12.84 13.73
C VAL A 437 -1.68 13.49 13.60
N GLN A 438 -2.46 13.03 12.63
CA GLN A 438 -3.77 13.59 12.31
C GLN A 438 -4.91 12.71 12.82
N ASN A 439 -5.92 13.33 13.38
CA ASN A 439 -7.17 12.69 13.76
C ASN A 439 -8.30 12.98 12.76
N VAL A 440 -8.13 14.02 11.95
CA VAL A 440 -9.09 14.45 10.91
C VAL A 440 -8.30 14.83 9.66
N ALA A 441 -8.75 14.39 8.49
CA ALA A 441 -8.18 14.80 7.21
C ALA A 441 -8.38 16.32 6.98
N GLY A 442 -7.40 16.96 6.37
CA GLY A 442 -7.48 18.39 6.01
C GLY A 442 -7.11 19.35 7.14
N VAL A 443 -6.71 18.86 8.31
CA VAL A 443 -6.09 19.72 9.33
C VAL A 443 -4.60 19.82 9.02
N PRO A 444 -4.06 21.04 8.76
CA PRO A 444 -2.62 21.20 8.55
C PRO A 444 -1.82 20.64 9.74
N PRO A 445 -0.70 19.98 9.51
CA PRO A 445 0.17 19.46 10.57
C PRO A 445 0.56 20.52 11.62
N SER A 446 0.75 21.77 11.17
CA SER A 446 1.03 22.92 12.05
C SER A 446 -0.09 23.26 13.04
N GLN A 447 -1.31 22.78 12.79
CA GLN A 447 -2.49 22.99 13.65
C GLN A 447 -2.87 21.73 14.45
N ALA A 448 -2.18 20.60 14.25
CA ALA A 448 -2.40 19.35 14.99
C ALA A 448 -1.79 19.47 16.41
N THR A 449 -2.28 20.39 17.21
CA THR A 449 -1.77 20.63 18.57
C THR A 449 -2.29 19.62 19.59
N ASN A 450 -3.38 18.91 19.28
CA ASN A 450 -4.00 17.93 20.14
C ASN A 450 -3.91 16.53 19.55
N GLN A 451 -3.20 15.64 20.22
CA GLN A 451 -3.04 14.23 19.82
C GLN A 451 -4.11 13.31 20.42
N THR A 452 -5.08 13.87 21.15
CA THR A 452 -6.24 13.11 21.63
C THR A 452 -7.31 13.08 20.54
N ALA A 453 -7.68 11.88 20.08
CA ALA A 453 -8.81 11.73 19.18
C ALA A 453 -10.12 11.91 19.97
N SER A 454 -10.91 12.91 19.59
CA SER A 454 -12.28 13.04 20.07
C SER A 454 -13.16 11.91 19.54
N ASN A 455 -14.31 11.69 20.16
CA ASN A 455 -15.27 10.69 19.68
C ASN A 455 -15.62 10.93 18.20
N GLY A 456 -15.57 9.88 17.40
CA GLY A 456 -15.82 9.94 15.97
C GLY A 456 -14.62 10.39 15.10
N GLN A 457 -13.45 10.63 15.69
CA GLN A 457 -12.21 10.92 14.93
C GLN A 457 -11.35 9.67 14.73
N VAL A 458 -10.48 9.69 13.73
CA VAL A 458 -9.49 8.62 13.50
C VAL A 458 -8.66 8.37 14.77
N GLY A 459 -8.66 7.14 15.22
CA GLY A 459 -8.09 6.70 16.50
C GLY A 459 -9.12 6.55 17.61
N ASN A 460 -10.37 7.04 17.43
CA ASN A 460 -11.48 6.91 18.36
C ASN A 460 -12.83 7.04 17.63
N LEU A 461 -13.07 6.18 16.61
CA LEU A 461 -14.27 6.27 15.76
C LEU A 461 -15.56 5.84 16.45
N GLN A 462 -15.47 5.21 17.61
CA GLN A 462 -16.63 4.71 18.38
C GLN A 462 -17.44 3.64 17.61
N LEU A 463 -16.76 2.84 16.79
CA LEU A 463 -17.39 1.73 16.07
C LEU A 463 -17.50 0.51 16.97
N THR A 464 -18.62 -0.20 16.86
CA THR A 464 -18.78 -1.54 17.43
C THR A 464 -17.99 -2.58 16.63
N ALA A 465 -17.73 -3.76 17.19
CA ALA A 465 -17.07 -4.86 16.48
C ALA A 465 -17.82 -5.26 15.19
N GLN A 466 -19.17 -5.22 15.21
CA GLN A 466 -19.96 -5.49 14.02
C GLN A 466 -19.77 -4.43 12.94
N GLN A 467 -19.68 -3.17 13.31
CA GLN A 467 -19.41 -2.07 12.37
C GLN A 467 -18.00 -2.12 11.79
N GLU A 468 -17.00 -2.54 12.57
CA GLU A 468 -15.67 -2.83 12.03
C GLU A 468 -15.72 -3.96 10.99
N GLN A 469 -16.45 -5.05 11.27
CA GLN A 469 -16.64 -6.15 10.34
C GLN A 469 -17.40 -5.70 9.08
N ASP A 470 -18.43 -4.88 9.21
CA ASP A 470 -19.17 -4.31 8.07
C ASP A 470 -18.26 -3.48 7.16
N LEU A 471 -17.36 -2.66 7.74
CA LEU A 471 -16.34 -1.92 6.99
C LEU A 471 -15.39 -2.85 6.23
N VAL A 472 -14.90 -3.91 6.88
CA VAL A 472 -14.05 -4.91 6.22
C VAL A 472 -14.81 -5.56 5.06
N ASN A 473 -16.07 -5.95 5.27
CA ASN A 473 -16.91 -6.54 4.23
C ASN A 473 -17.11 -5.58 3.05
N PHE A 474 -17.28 -4.29 3.31
CA PHE A 474 -17.32 -3.30 2.24
C PHE A 474 -15.98 -3.21 1.49
N LEU A 475 -14.85 -3.15 2.18
CA LEU A 475 -13.52 -3.08 1.55
C LEU A 475 -13.25 -4.28 0.63
N THR A 476 -13.76 -5.46 0.96
CA THR A 476 -13.63 -6.65 0.08
C THR A 476 -14.36 -6.46 -1.25
N THR A 477 -15.43 -5.66 -1.29
CA THR A 477 -16.18 -5.36 -2.52
C THR A 477 -15.43 -4.50 -3.52
N LEU A 478 -14.28 -3.95 -3.13
CA LEU A 478 -13.47 -3.05 -3.95
C LEU A 478 -12.41 -3.78 -4.79
N SER A 479 -12.31 -5.10 -4.67
CA SER A 479 -11.36 -5.91 -5.45
C SER A 479 -11.84 -6.12 -6.87
N ASP A 480 -10.96 -5.80 -7.83
CA ASP A 480 -11.24 -5.97 -9.27
C ASP A 480 -11.29 -7.43 -9.71
N GLY A 481 -11.91 -7.67 -10.86
CA GLY A 481 -12.10 -9.03 -11.39
C GLY A 481 -13.32 -9.73 -10.80
N TYR A 482 -14.29 -8.99 -10.27
CA TYR A 482 -15.56 -9.57 -9.83
C TYR A 482 -16.31 -10.21 -10.99
N THR A 483 -16.44 -11.53 -10.91
CA THR A 483 -17.24 -12.32 -11.84
C THR A 483 -18.61 -12.60 -11.23
N LYS A 484 -19.65 -12.44 -12.02
CA LYS A 484 -21.03 -12.76 -11.66
C LYS A 484 -21.15 -14.19 -11.12
N PRO A 485 -21.82 -14.43 -9.99
CA PRO A 485 -22.35 -15.76 -9.70
C PRO A 485 -23.28 -16.18 -10.85
N ASN A 486 -23.17 -17.42 -11.29
CA ASN A 486 -24.06 -17.94 -12.33
C ASN A 486 -25.51 -17.96 -11.76
N PRO A 487 -26.49 -17.27 -12.39
CA PRO A 487 -27.85 -17.19 -11.87
C PRO A 487 -28.60 -18.54 -11.83
N VAL A 488 -27.97 -19.62 -12.30
CA VAL A 488 -28.55 -20.98 -12.32
C VAL A 488 -28.24 -21.75 -11.04
N THR A 489 -27.45 -21.19 -10.09
CA THR A 489 -27.03 -21.88 -8.86
C THR A 489 -27.50 -21.21 -7.57
N GLU A 490 -28.41 -20.24 -7.63
CA GLU A 490 -29.10 -19.68 -6.46
C GLU A 490 -30.56 -20.17 -6.37
#